data_be173df3c40a6ad500d61b606c635b6a
#
_entry.id   be173df3c40a6ad500d61b606c635b6a
#
_cell.length_a   1.000
_cell.length_b   1.000
_cell.length_c   1.000
_cell.angle_alpha   90.00
_cell.angle_beta   90.00
_cell.angle_gamma   90.00
#
_symmetry.space_group_name_H-M   'P 1'
#
loop_
_entity.id
_entity.type
_entity.pdbx_description
1 polymer ?
#
loop_
_entity_poly.entity_id
_entity_poly.type
_entity_poly.pdbx_seq_one_letter_code
_entity_poly.pdbx_strand_id
1 'polypeptide(L)'
;TELLTPAAMRAIEDGLLQVSPMVQLELTYLHEIGRINRGGHAVLEALIKGIGLSVADVSFAQVMKIAEGLTWTRDPFDRMIVAHCTVANAMLVSKDQLIQKHFAKVIW
;
A
#
# COMPACT_ATOMS: atom_id res chain seq x y z
N THR A 1 5.52 12.34 -7.98
CA THR A 1 6.31 11.63 -8.98
C THR A 1 7.80 11.79 -8.77
N GLU A 2 8.24 12.97 -8.34
CA GLU A 2 9.65 13.19 -7.99
C GLU A 2 10.11 12.24 -6.88
N LEU A 3 9.17 11.78 -6.06
CA LEU A 3 9.48 10.92 -4.93
C LEU A 3 9.54 9.44 -5.31
N LEU A 4 9.23 9.09 -6.56
CA LEU A 4 9.23 7.71 -7.04
C LEU A 4 10.51 7.41 -7.82
N THR A 5 11.09 6.25 -7.56
CA THR A 5 12.25 5.79 -8.31
C THR A 5 11.83 5.31 -9.70
N PRO A 6 12.77 5.20 -10.66
CA PRO A 6 12.45 4.62 -11.96
C PRO A 6 11.87 3.20 -11.87
N ALA A 7 12.33 2.39 -10.91
CA ALA A 7 11.80 1.03 -10.73
C ALA A 7 10.34 1.07 -10.30
N ALA A 8 9.98 1.97 -9.38
CA ALA A 8 8.60 2.13 -8.93
C ALA A 8 7.71 2.62 -10.08
N MET A 9 8.18 3.59 -10.85
CA MET A 9 7.45 4.10 -12.01
C MET A 9 7.16 3.00 -13.03
N ARG A 10 8.16 2.17 -13.32
CA ARG A 10 7.97 1.06 -14.26
C ARG A 10 6.95 0.04 -13.74
N ALA A 11 6.99 -0.27 -12.45
CA ALA A 11 6.03 -1.21 -11.85
C ALA A 11 4.60 -0.69 -12.00
N ILE A 12 4.38 0.60 -11.80
CA ILE A 12 3.07 1.23 -11.98
C ILE A 12 2.64 1.15 -13.44
N GLU A 13 3.52 1.51 -14.36
CA GLU A 13 3.24 1.51 -15.80
C GLU A 13 2.89 0.11 -16.31
N ASP A 14 3.54 -0.91 -15.77
CA ASP A 14 3.30 -2.30 -16.16
C ASP A 14 2.06 -2.90 -15.52
N GLY A 15 1.34 -2.14 -14.70
CA GLY A 15 0.13 -2.61 -14.03
C GLY A 15 0.39 -3.66 -12.95
N LEU A 16 1.64 -3.79 -12.49
CA LEU A 16 2.01 -4.77 -11.47
C LEU A 16 1.70 -4.30 -10.06
N LEU A 17 1.35 -3.03 -9.93
CA LEU A 17 1.18 -2.40 -8.62
C LEU A 17 -0.28 -2.30 -8.25
N GLN A 18 -0.60 -2.77 -7.06
CA GLN A 18 -1.91 -2.60 -6.45
C GLN A 18 -1.75 -2.00 -5.07
N VAL A 19 -2.79 -1.35 -4.60
CA VAL A 19 -2.82 -0.76 -3.26
C VAL A 19 -3.89 -1.44 -2.43
N SER A 20 -3.59 -1.68 -1.15
CA SER A 20 -4.57 -2.17 -0.21
C SER A 20 -5.63 -1.09 0.07
N PRO A 21 -6.92 -1.46 0.18
CA PRO A 21 -7.94 -0.53 0.66
C PRO A 21 -7.59 0.11 2.01
N MET A 22 -6.77 -0.54 2.82
CA MET A 22 -6.31 0.02 4.10
C MET A 22 -5.50 1.29 3.93
N VAL A 23 -4.88 1.50 2.77
CA VAL A 23 -4.17 2.74 2.48
C VAL A 23 -5.11 3.93 2.52
N GLN A 24 -6.34 3.77 2.01
CA GLN A 24 -7.33 4.84 2.08
C GLN A 24 -7.67 5.19 3.52
N LEU A 25 -7.84 4.19 4.38
CA LEU A 25 -8.14 4.43 5.79
C LEU A 25 -6.95 5.09 6.50
N GLU A 26 -5.74 4.65 6.21
CA GLU A 26 -4.54 5.26 6.79
C GLU A 26 -4.41 6.73 6.38
N LEU A 27 -4.64 7.03 5.11
CA LEU A 27 -4.60 8.41 4.62
C LEU A 27 -5.69 9.26 5.28
N THR A 28 -6.88 8.70 5.48
CA THR A 28 -7.95 9.36 6.20
C THR A 28 -7.52 9.69 7.62
N TYR A 29 -6.92 8.74 8.31
CA TYR A 29 -6.41 8.94 9.66
C TYR A 29 -5.35 10.05 9.69
N LEU A 30 -4.41 10.02 8.76
CA LEU A 30 -3.37 11.05 8.69
C LEU A 30 -3.94 12.44 8.45
N HIS A 31 -5.00 12.54 7.65
CA HIS A 31 -5.70 13.78 7.43
C HIS A 31 -6.38 14.28 8.72
N GLU A 32 -7.01 13.36 9.46
CA GLU A 32 -7.70 13.70 10.71
C GLU A 32 -6.76 14.25 11.78
N ILE A 33 -5.54 13.73 11.83
CA ILE A 33 -4.53 14.20 12.79
C ILE A 33 -3.66 15.34 12.25
N GLY A 34 -4.00 15.88 11.08
CA GLY A 34 -3.32 17.04 10.52
C GLY A 34 -1.99 16.78 9.84
N ARG A 35 -1.65 15.52 9.58
CA ARG A 35 -0.39 15.16 8.92
C ARG A 35 -0.41 15.38 7.41
N ILE A 36 -1.59 15.31 6.79
CA ILE A 36 -1.79 15.62 5.38
C ILE A 36 -3.01 16.52 5.25
N ASN A 37 -3.09 17.28 4.16
CA ASN A 37 -4.14 18.28 3.99
C ASN A 37 -5.27 17.84 3.04
N ARG A 38 -5.27 16.60 2.59
CA ARG A 38 -6.34 16.01 1.77
C ARG A 38 -6.73 14.65 2.35
N GLY A 39 -8.03 14.33 2.29
CA GLY A 39 -8.52 13.05 2.80
C GLY A 39 -8.11 11.86 1.94
N GLY A 40 -8.18 10.67 2.53
CA GLY A 40 -7.72 9.45 1.89
C GLY A 40 -8.42 9.12 0.59
N HIS A 41 -9.75 9.34 0.53
CA HIS A 41 -10.51 9.08 -0.70
C HIS A 41 -10.03 9.98 -1.86
N ALA A 42 -9.82 11.27 -1.59
CA ALA A 42 -9.39 12.21 -2.62
C ALA A 42 -7.98 11.87 -3.13
N VAL A 43 -7.07 11.53 -2.23
CA VAL A 43 -5.69 11.17 -2.60
C VAL A 43 -5.69 9.89 -3.43
N LEU A 44 -6.42 8.87 -2.98
CA LEU A 44 -6.45 7.59 -3.68
C LEU A 44 -7.08 7.71 -5.06
N GLU A 45 -8.18 8.46 -5.19
CA GLU A 45 -8.80 8.70 -6.49
C GLU A 45 -7.85 9.41 -7.45
N ALA A 46 -7.11 10.39 -6.96
CA ALA A 46 -6.14 11.10 -7.79
C ALA A 46 -5.05 10.16 -8.31
N LEU A 47 -4.59 9.22 -7.48
CA LEU A 47 -3.60 8.23 -7.89
C LEU A 47 -4.16 7.24 -8.91
N ILE A 48 -5.39 6.76 -8.69
CA ILE A 48 -6.03 5.85 -9.62
C ILE A 48 -6.19 6.50 -10.99
N LYS A 49 -6.68 7.74 -11.03
CA LYS A 49 -6.90 8.46 -12.29
C LYS A 49 -5.60 8.94 -12.93
N GLY A 50 -4.65 9.37 -12.11
CA GLY A 50 -3.42 9.98 -12.58
C GLY A 50 -2.39 8.99 -13.09
N ILE A 51 -2.21 7.86 -12.41
CA ILE A 51 -1.15 6.91 -12.72
C ILE A 51 -1.64 5.48 -12.94
N GLY A 52 -2.96 5.26 -12.93
CA GLY A 52 -3.51 3.94 -13.21
C GLY A 52 -3.35 2.93 -12.10
N LEU A 53 -3.17 3.39 -10.86
CA LEU A 53 -3.07 2.49 -9.71
C LEU A 53 -4.36 1.72 -9.52
N SER A 54 -4.28 0.42 -9.25
CA SER A 54 -5.46 -0.38 -8.96
C SER A 54 -5.54 -0.72 -7.48
N VAL A 55 -6.77 -0.93 -6.99
CA VAL A 55 -7.03 -1.30 -5.60
C VAL A 55 -7.20 -2.81 -5.52
N ALA A 56 -6.51 -3.44 -4.58
CA ALA A 56 -6.60 -4.88 -4.39
C ALA A 56 -8.01 -5.26 -3.91
N ASP A 57 -8.59 -6.29 -4.55
CA ASP A 57 -9.91 -6.82 -4.18
C ASP A 57 -9.74 -8.31 -3.91
N VAL A 58 -9.46 -8.66 -2.67
CA VAL A 58 -9.18 -10.03 -2.25
C VAL A 58 -9.97 -10.35 -0.99
N SER A 59 -10.03 -11.65 -0.65
CA SER A 59 -10.76 -12.10 0.53
C SER A 59 -10.20 -11.47 1.81
N PHE A 60 -11.06 -10.77 2.54
CA PHE A 60 -10.68 -10.16 3.80
C PHE A 60 -10.24 -11.21 4.84
N ALA A 61 -10.89 -12.36 4.85
CA ALA A 61 -10.53 -13.45 5.75
C ALA A 61 -9.11 -13.96 5.50
N GLN A 62 -8.72 -14.07 4.22
CA GLN A 62 -7.35 -14.47 3.87
C GLN A 62 -6.34 -13.41 4.29
N VAL A 63 -6.68 -12.14 4.09
CA VAL A 63 -5.82 -11.04 4.51
C VAL A 63 -5.60 -11.07 6.01
N MET A 64 -6.66 -11.27 6.80
CA MET A 64 -6.54 -11.35 8.25
C MET A 64 -5.61 -12.48 8.68
N LYS A 65 -5.74 -13.64 8.04
CA LYS A 65 -4.93 -14.79 8.36
C LYS A 65 -3.44 -14.53 8.14
N ILE A 66 -3.11 -13.86 7.04
CA ILE A 66 -1.72 -13.48 6.75
C ILE A 66 -1.25 -12.40 7.73
N ALA A 67 -2.09 -11.38 7.98
CA ALA A 67 -1.73 -10.25 8.84
C ALA A 67 -1.41 -10.69 10.27
N GLU A 68 -2.09 -11.69 10.79
CA GLU A 68 -1.84 -12.22 12.13
C GLU A 68 -0.40 -12.72 12.28
N GLY A 69 0.20 -13.22 11.22
CA GLY A 69 1.56 -13.74 11.25
C GLY A 69 2.66 -12.71 11.02
N LEU A 70 2.31 -11.47 10.70
CA LEU A 70 3.30 -10.43 10.41
C LEU A 70 3.77 -9.75 11.69
N THR A 71 4.52 -10.48 12.50
CA THR A 71 4.89 -10.05 13.86
C THR A 71 6.08 -9.10 13.91
N TRP A 72 6.71 -8.81 12.76
CA TRP A 72 7.84 -7.89 12.70
C TRP A 72 7.41 -6.42 12.86
N THR A 73 6.11 -6.14 12.83
CA THR A 73 5.56 -4.81 13.13
C THR A 73 4.33 -4.97 14.01
N ARG A 74 4.04 -3.95 14.82
CA ARG A 74 2.81 -3.87 15.62
C ARG A 74 1.77 -2.96 14.98
N ASP A 75 2.16 -2.22 13.94
CA ASP A 75 1.26 -1.29 13.26
C ASP A 75 0.22 -2.08 12.45
N PRO A 76 -1.08 -1.99 12.80
CA PRO A 76 -2.10 -2.74 12.08
C PRO A 76 -2.24 -2.30 10.62
N PHE A 77 -1.97 -1.05 10.30
CA PHE A 77 -2.00 -0.60 8.90
C PHE A 77 -0.92 -1.30 8.08
N ASP A 78 0.31 -1.34 8.60
CA ASP A 78 1.42 -2.04 7.92
C ASP A 78 1.09 -3.52 7.73
N ARG A 79 0.56 -4.17 8.74
CA ARG A 79 0.18 -5.59 8.66
C ARG A 79 -0.85 -5.82 7.56
N MET A 80 -1.89 -4.98 7.51
CA MET A 80 -2.96 -5.12 6.53
C MET A 80 -2.48 -4.82 5.11
N ILE A 81 -1.68 -3.77 4.94
CA ILE A 81 -1.17 -3.38 3.63
C ILE A 81 -0.30 -4.48 3.04
N VAL A 82 0.64 -4.99 3.83
CA VAL A 82 1.53 -6.07 3.38
C VAL A 82 0.74 -7.36 3.13
N ALA A 83 -0.22 -7.67 4.00
CA ALA A 83 -1.06 -8.87 3.83
C ALA A 83 -1.90 -8.80 2.55
N HIS A 84 -2.49 -7.64 2.24
CA HIS A 84 -3.23 -7.45 1.00
C HIS A 84 -2.35 -7.71 -0.23
N CYS A 85 -1.13 -7.15 -0.22
CA CYS A 85 -0.20 -7.37 -1.32
C CYS A 85 0.20 -8.83 -1.44
N THR A 86 0.36 -9.52 -0.31
CA THR A 86 0.69 -10.94 -0.29
C THR A 86 -0.42 -11.78 -0.92
N VAL A 87 -1.66 -11.57 -0.48
CA VAL A 87 -2.81 -12.33 -1.00
C VAL A 87 -3.05 -12.03 -2.47
N ALA A 88 -2.92 -10.76 -2.87
CA ALA A 88 -3.10 -10.34 -4.26
C ALA A 88 -1.92 -10.72 -5.16
N ASN A 89 -0.82 -11.21 -4.58
CA ASN A 89 0.42 -11.48 -5.29
C ASN A 89 0.91 -10.23 -6.04
N ALA A 90 0.83 -9.09 -5.40
CA ALA A 90 1.14 -7.79 -5.98
C ALA A 90 2.41 -7.21 -5.36
N MET A 91 3.00 -6.25 -6.05
CA MET A 91 4.16 -5.53 -5.56
C MET A 91 3.70 -4.31 -4.76
N LEU A 92 4.48 -3.96 -3.74
CA LEU A 92 4.22 -2.81 -2.89
C LEU A 92 5.29 -1.76 -3.12
N VAL A 93 4.88 -0.52 -3.36
CA VAL A 93 5.81 0.61 -3.40
C VAL A 93 5.89 1.22 -2.01
N SER A 94 7.07 1.18 -1.42
CA SER A 94 7.29 1.74 -0.09
C SER A 94 8.76 2.05 0.13
N LYS A 95 9.02 3.19 0.74
CA LYS A 95 10.36 3.53 1.20
C LYS A 95 10.56 3.19 2.68
N ASP A 96 9.58 2.58 3.32
CA ASP A 96 9.69 2.14 4.71
C ASP A 96 10.71 1.02 4.81
N GLN A 97 11.78 1.26 5.55
CA GLN A 97 12.90 0.32 5.65
C GLN A 97 12.51 -0.97 6.35
N LEU A 98 11.59 -0.91 7.30
CA LEU A 98 11.13 -2.10 8.00
C LEU A 98 10.34 -3.02 7.06
N ILE A 99 9.48 -2.45 6.23
CA ILE A 99 8.75 -3.20 5.22
C ILE A 99 9.71 -3.79 4.19
N GLN A 100 10.66 -3.00 3.71
CA GLN A 100 11.66 -3.48 2.73
C GLN A 100 12.46 -4.65 3.28
N LYS A 101 12.76 -4.65 4.56
CA LYS A 101 13.52 -5.73 5.20
C LYS A 101 12.73 -7.04 5.25
N HIS A 102 11.42 -6.97 5.46
CA HIS A 102 10.59 -8.13 5.76
C HIS A 102 9.65 -8.57 4.63
N PHE A 103 9.46 -7.77 3.61
CA PHE A 103 8.60 -8.11 2.49
C PHE A 103 9.38 -8.07 1.18
N ALA A 104 9.46 -9.22 0.50
CA ALA A 104 10.33 -9.36 -0.68
C ALA A 104 9.82 -8.59 -1.90
N LYS A 105 8.50 -8.40 -2.02
CA LYS A 105 7.90 -7.77 -3.21
C LYS A 105 7.72 -6.26 -3.05
N VAL A 106 8.68 -5.63 -2.41
CA VAL A 106 8.68 -4.18 -2.22
C VAL A 106 9.62 -3.53 -3.22
N ILE A 107 9.18 -2.39 -3.77
CA ILE A 107 9.97 -1.56 -4.69
C ILE A 107 10.02 -0.14 -4.16
N TRP A 108 11.18 0.47 -4.27
CA TRP A 108 11.30 1.91 -4.06
C TRP A 108 12.34 2.58 -4.95
#